data_d29e9b871747770ba360b36b5a979ae0
#
_entry.id   d29e9b871747770ba360b36b5a979ae0
#
_cell.length_a   1.000
_cell.length_b   1.000
_cell.length_c   1.000
_cell.angle_alpha   90.00
_cell.angle_beta   90.00
_cell.angle_gamma   90.00
#
_symmetry.space_group_name_H-M   'P 1'
#
loop_
_entity.id
_entity.type
_entity.pdbx_description
1 polymer ?
#
loop_
_entity_poly.entity_id
_entity_poly.type
_entity_poly.pdbx_seq_one_letter_code
_entity_poly.pdbx_strand_id
1 'polypeptide(L)'
;CQDINFPERNPQGEQTWSNNDKLSPYTNNIIQVWTSGTGVNKDQEENGYAYIKKQCMHCVDPNCVSVCPVSALKKDPKTGIVHYDKDVCTGCRYCMVACPYNVPKYDYNNPFGALHKCELCNQKGVERLDKGGLPGCVEVCPAGAVIFGTREELMAEAKKRLALKPGSEY
;
A
#
# COMPACT_ATOMS: atom_id res chain seq x y z
N CYS A 1 -5.90 -8.46 -0.37
CA CYS A 1 -5.75 -7.29 -1.28
C CYS A 1 -5.79 -7.73 -2.75
N GLN A 2 -5.08 -8.78 -3.10
CA GLN A 2 -5.07 -9.30 -4.49
C GLN A 2 -6.45 -9.79 -4.90
N ASP A 3 -7.12 -10.57 -4.08
CA ASP A 3 -8.44 -11.13 -4.37
C ASP A 3 -9.53 -10.06 -4.51
N ILE A 4 -9.39 -8.95 -3.78
CA ILE A 4 -10.34 -7.82 -3.84
C ILE A 4 -10.11 -6.94 -5.07
N ASN A 5 -8.84 -6.67 -5.40
CA ASN A 5 -8.49 -5.69 -6.42
C ASN A 5 -8.18 -6.31 -7.78
N PHE A 6 -7.83 -7.59 -7.81
CA PHE A 6 -7.39 -8.28 -9.02
C PHE A 6 -7.84 -9.76 -9.01
N PRO A 7 -9.14 -10.06 -8.88
CA PRO A 7 -9.62 -11.43 -8.80
C PRO A 7 -9.27 -12.26 -10.04
N GLU A 8 -9.20 -11.62 -11.21
CA GLU A 8 -8.87 -12.25 -12.49
C GLU A 8 -7.39 -12.64 -12.64
N ARG A 9 -6.51 -12.14 -11.76
CA ARG A 9 -5.04 -12.32 -11.87
C ARG A 9 -4.50 -13.49 -11.06
N ASN A 10 -5.33 -14.12 -10.26
CA ASN A 10 -4.96 -15.32 -9.50
C ASN A 10 -6.04 -16.38 -9.62
N PRO A 11 -6.34 -16.86 -10.85
CA PRO A 11 -7.43 -17.82 -11.08
C PRO A 11 -7.18 -19.18 -10.42
N GLN A 12 -5.96 -19.47 -10.00
CA GLN A 12 -5.58 -20.76 -9.41
C GLN A 12 -5.43 -20.71 -7.89
N GLY A 13 -5.62 -19.55 -7.28
CA GLY A 13 -5.48 -19.38 -5.84
C GLY A 13 -4.08 -19.69 -5.31
N GLU A 14 -3.07 -19.67 -6.17
CA GLU A 14 -1.68 -19.88 -5.76
C GLU A 14 -1.29 -18.81 -4.76
N GLN A 15 -1.07 -19.24 -3.54
CA GLN A 15 -0.48 -18.40 -2.50
C GLN A 15 0.95 -18.09 -2.93
N THR A 16 1.12 -16.96 -3.59
CA THR A 16 2.46 -16.43 -3.85
C THR A 16 3.06 -15.91 -2.56
N TRP A 17 3.45 -16.82 -1.68
CA TRP A 17 4.39 -16.58 -0.59
C TRP A 17 5.80 -16.36 -1.17
N SER A 18 5.88 -15.72 -2.31
CA SER A 18 7.18 -15.34 -2.85
C SER A 18 7.72 -14.23 -1.97
N ASN A 19 8.97 -14.32 -1.61
CA ASN A 19 9.82 -13.26 -1.06
C ASN A 19 9.90 -12.06 -2.03
N ASN A 20 8.76 -11.58 -2.49
CA ASN A 20 8.66 -10.38 -3.30
C ASN A 20 8.82 -9.17 -2.39
N ASP A 21 10.05 -8.86 -2.07
CA ASP A 21 10.42 -7.66 -1.31
C ASP A 21 10.06 -6.35 -2.05
N LYS A 22 9.38 -6.46 -3.18
CA LYS A 22 9.10 -5.33 -4.07
C LYS A 22 7.63 -5.29 -4.49
N LEU A 23 7.09 -4.09 -4.52
CA LEU A 23 5.81 -3.83 -5.16
C LEU A 23 5.90 -4.15 -6.67
N SER A 24 4.81 -4.64 -7.23
CA SER A 24 4.67 -4.97 -8.65
C SER A 24 3.33 -4.47 -9.18
N PRO A 25 3.07 -4.51 -10.49
CA PRO A 25 1.75 -4.18 -11.03
C PRO A 25 0.63 -5.06 -10.46
N TYR A 26 0.97 -6.24 -9.95
CA TYR A 26 0.02 -7.21 -9.40
C TYR A 26 -0.01 -7.24 -7.87
N THR A 27 0.85 -6.46 -7.22
CA THR A 27 1.01 -6.43 -5.76
C THR A 27 1.05 -5.00 -5.26
N ASN A 28 -0.09 -4.48 -4.80
CA ASN A 28 -0.24 -3.08 -4.36
C ASN A 28 0.29 -2.81 -2.95
N ASN A 29 0.53 -3.85 -2.15
CA ASN A 29 1.15 -3.74 -0.83
C ASN A 29 1.96 -5.00 -0.52
N ILE A 30 3.01 -4.85 0.25
CA ILE A 30 3.87 -5.93 0.75
C ILE A 30 4.21 -5.66 2.21
N ILE A 31 4.57 -6.72 2.92
CA ILE A 31 5.19 -6.63 4.24
C ILE A 31 6.68 -6.86 4.07
N GLN A 32 7.48 -5.85 4.34
CA GLN A 32 8.94 -5.99 4.40
C GLN A 32 9.33 -6.42 5.79
N VAL A 33 10.22 -7.41 5.87
CA VAL A 33 10.77 -7.89 7.12
C VAL A 33 12.19 -7.37 7.26
N TRP A 34 12.47 -6.72 8.36
CA TRP A 34 13.81 -6.27 8.74
C TRP A 34 14.25 -7.10 9.95
N THR A 35 15.45 -7.62 9.88
CA THR A 35 16.03 -8.43 10.96
C THR A 35 17.33 -7.81 11.43
N SER A 36 17.56 -7.83 12.75
CA SER A 36 18.85 -7.51 13.35
C SER A 36 19.35 -8.74 14.13
N GLY A 37 20.64 -8.93 14.16
CA GLY A 37 21.26 -10.09 14.80
C GLY A 37 21.59 -11.23 13.84
N THR A 38 22.10 -12.33 14.37
CA THR A 38 22.61 -13.48 13.61
C THR A 38 21.65 -14.68 13.59
N GLY A 39 20.51 -14.57 14.26
CA GLY A 39 19.61 -15.69 14.48
C GLY A 39 18.52 -15.84 13.43
N VAL A 40 18.19 -17.08 13.14
CA VAL A 40 17.09 -17.48 12.28
C VAL A 40 15.76 -17.54 13.06
N ASN A 41 15.82 -17.63 14.40
CA ASN A 41 14.66 -17.81 15.26
C ASN A 41 14.16 -16.48 15.83
N LYS A 42 12.87 -16.22 15.65
CA LYS A 42 12.16 -15.05 16.18
C LYS A 42 12.15 -14.98 17.70
N ASP A 43 12.26 -16.13 18.35
CA ASP A 43 12.03 -16.29 19.78
C ASP A 43 13.30 -16.06 20.63
N GLN A 44 14.40 -15.61 20.00
CA GLN A 44 15.61 -15.24 20.73
C GLN A 44 15.60 -13.73 20.97
N GLU A 45 15.74 -13.31 22.22
CA GLU A 45 15.77 -11.89 22.63
C GLU A 45 16.84 -11.05 21.91
N GLU A 46 17.88 -11.70 21.39
CA GLU A 46 18.99 -11.08 20.67
C GLU A 46 18.63 -10.70 19.23
N ASN A 47 17.51 -11.20 18.71
CA ASN A 47 17.08 -10.99 17.34
C ASN A 47 15.90 -10.01 17.26
N GLY A 48 16.14 -8.82 16.78
CA GLY A 48 15.09 -7.87 16.48
C GLY A 48 14.44 -8.15 15.13
N TYR A 49 13.12 -8.15 15.09
CA TYR A 49 12.32 -8.21 13.86
C TYR A 49 11.42 -6.99 13.77
N ALA A 50 11.39 -6.35 12.58
CA ALA A 50 10.44 -5.30 12.29
C ALA A 50 9.69 -5.64 11.00
N TYR A 51 8.37 -5.55 11.07
CA TYR A 51 7.47 -5.79 9.93
C TYR A 51 6.91 -4.48 9.46
N ILE A 52 7.30 -4.04 8.27
CA ILE A 52 6.91 -2.74 7.73
C ILE A 52 6.03 -2.95 6.50
N LYS A 53 4.81 -2.47 6.57
CA LYS A 53 3.89 -2.49 5.44
C LYS A 53 4.26 -1.39 4.45
N LYS A 54 4.60 -1.79 3.22
CA LYS A 54 4.90 -0.89 2.12
C LYS A 54 3.72 -0.84 1.15
N GLN A 55 3.17 0.36 0.97
CA GLN A 55 2.06 0.66 0.06
C GLN A 55 2.08 2.15 -0.32
N CYS A 56 1.06 2.61 -1.06
CA CYS A 56 0.87 4.04 -1.30
C CYS A 56 0.64 4.78 0.03
N MET A 57 1.38 5.86 0.25
CA MET A 57 1.29 6.68 1.46
C MET A 57 0.19 7.73 1.36
N HIS A 58 -0.47 7.88 0.21
CA HIS A 58 -1.47 8.92 -0.05
C HIS A 58 -1.01 10.30 0.46
N CYS A 59 0.21 10.69 0.09
CA CYS A 59 0.96 11.84 0.58
C CYS A 59 0.10 13.09 0.74
N VAL A 60 0.41 13.93 1.71
CA VAL A 60 -0.24 15.25 1.91
C VAL A 60 -0.03 16.09 0.64
N ASP A 61 1.18 16.14 0.15
CA ASP A 61 1.58 16.76 -1.11
C ASP A 61 2.15 15.70 -2.06
N PRO A 62 1.33 15.13 -2.95
CA PRO A 62 1.71 13.98 -3.75
C PRO A 62 2.43 14.39 -5.04
N ASN A 63 3.75 14.23 -5.09
CA ASN A 63 4.55 14.49 -6.30
C ASN A 63 4.02 13.76 -7.54
N CYS A 64 3.48 12.56 -7.38
CA CYS A 64 2.90 11.80 -8.50
C CYS A 64 1.67 12.47 -9.12
N VAL A 65 0.93 13.27 -8.36
CA VAL A 65 -0.17 14.10 -8.87
C VAL A 65 0.40 15.32 -9.60
N SER A 66 1.34 16.01 -8.98
CA SER A 66 1.95 17.25 -9.54
C SER A 66 2.63 17.03 -10.88
N VAL A 67 3.28 15.87 -11.08
CA VAL A 67 3.99 15.57 -12.34
C VAL A 67 3.11 14.94 -13.42
N CYS A 68 1.84 14.69 -13.15
CA CYS A 68 0.96 14.04 -14.11
C CYS A 68 0.44 15.03 -15.15
N PRO A 69 0.91 14.99 -16.43
CA PRO A 69 0.57 16.01 -17.42
C PRO A 69 -0.90 15.96 -17.85
N VAL A 70 -1.55 14.83 -17.67
CA VAL A 70 -2.96 14.59 -18.06
C VAL A 70 -3.90 14.49 -16.87
N SER A 71 -3.42 14.77 -15.66
CA SER A 71 -4.21 14.68 -14.43
C SER A 71 -4.90 13.31 -14.23
N ALA A 72 -4.27 12.23 -14.69
CA ALA A 72 -4.76 10.87 -14.45
C ALA A 72 -4.62 10.47 -12.96
N LEU A 73 -3.69 11.08 -12.23
CA LEU A 73 -3.59 10.99 -10.78
C LEU A 73 -4.18 12.25 -10.15
N LYS A 74 -5.10 12.07 -9.23
CA LYS A 74 -5.79 13.17 -8.53
C LYS A 74 -5.87 12.86 -7.04
N LYS A 75 -5.64 13.88 -6.21
CA LYS A 75 -5.88 13.77 -4.77
C LYS A 75 -7.28 14.27 -4.47
N ASP A 76 -8.08 13.42 -3.83
CA ASP A 76 -9.37 13.83 -3.30
C ASP A 76 -9.14 14.69 -2.03
N PRO A 77 -9.63 15.93 -1.98
CA PRO A 77 -9.44 16.80 -0.83
C PRO A 77 -10.24 16.36 0.39
N LYS A 78 -11.31 15.59 0.23
CA LYS A 78 -12.15 15.12 1.34
C LYS A 78 -11.58 13.89 2.03
N THR A 79 -11.23 12.88 1.24
CA THR A 79 -10.73 11.60 1.75
C THR A 79 -9.22 11.55 1.87
N GLY A 80 -8.50 12.46 1.20
CA GLY A 80 -7.06 12.45 1.11
C GLY A 80 -6.50 11.33 0.21
N ILE A 81 -7.35 10.54 -0.43
CA ILE A 81 -6.93 9.44 -1.31
C ILE A 81 -6.38 10.00 -2.62
N VAL A 82 -5.27 9.46 -3.06
CA VAL A 82 -4.77 9.69 -4.41
C VAL A 82 -5.37 8.63 -5.32
N HIS A 83 -6.31 9.02 -6.14
CA HIS A 83 -6.98 8.18 -7.13
C HIS A 83 -6.21 8.14 -8.44
N TYR A 84 -6.45 7.11 -9.22
CA TYR A 84 -5.88 6.92 -10.54
C TYR A 84 -7.00 6.65 -11.55
N ASP A 85 -7.03 7.46 -12.59
CA ASP A 85 -7.92 7.32 -13.72
C ASP A 85 -7.17 6.68 -14.91
N LYS A 86 -7.49 5.42 -15.16
CA LYS A 86 -6.88 4.65 -16.24
C LYS A 86 -7.27 5.21 -17.63
N ASP A 87 -8.48 5.75 -17.76
CA ASP A 87 -9.05 6.11 -19.05
C ASP A 87 -8.38 7.36 -19.66
N VAL A 88 -7.77 8.22 -18.82
CA VAL A 88 -7.01 9.40 -19.28
C VAL A 88 -5.49 9.21 -19.22
N CYS A 89 -5.01 8.10 -18.70
CA CYS A 89 -3.57 7.87 -18.54
C CYS A 89 -2.88 7.59 -19.88
N THR A 90 -1.84 8.35 -20.21
CA THR A 90 -1.03 8.18 -21.43
C THR A 90 0.17 7.25 -21.24
N GLY A 91 0.39 6.69 -20.05
CA GLY A 91 1.50 5.78 -19.78
C GLY A 91 2.87 6.43 -19.75
N CYS A 92 3.00 7.75 -19.54
CA CYS A 92 4.28 8.47 -19.54
C CYS A 92 5.22 8.08 -18.38
N ARG A 93 4.72 7.48 -17.32
CA ARG A 93 5.45 6.94 -16.15
C ARG A 93 6.20 7.96 -15.28
N TYR A 94 5.98 9.25 -15.48
CA TYR A 94 6.60 10.29 -14.63
C TYR A 94 6.29 10.11 -13.15
N CYS A 95 5.08 9.67 -12.82
CA CYS A 95 4.68 9.36 -11.45
C CYS A 95 5.49 8.25 -10.79
N MET A 96 6.06 7.31 -11.56
CA MET A 96 6.96 6.28 -11.02
C MET A 96 8.30 6.89 -10.60
N VAL A 97 8.85 7.79 -11.43
CA VAL A 97 10.13 8.45 -11.18
C VAL A 97 9.99 9.47 -10.04
N ALA A 98 8.89 10.21 -10.01
CA ALA A 98 8.65 11.25 -9.00
C ALA A 98 8.31 10.69 -7.61
N CYS A 99 7.93 9.43 -7.49
CA CYS A 99 7.58 8.85 -6.20
C CYS A 99 8.82 8.45 -5.39
N PRO A 100 9.13 9.12 -4.25
CA PRO A 100 10.31 8.79 -3.45
C PRO A 100 10.22 7.39 -2.79
N TYR A 101 9.01 6.84 -2.69
CA TYR A 101 8.75 5.51 -2.11
C TYR A 101 8.71 4.39 -3.15
N ASN A 102 8.88 4.73 -4.44
CA ASN A 102 8.83 3.78 -5.55
C ASN A 102 7.56 2.89 -5.54
N VAL A 103 6.42 3.52 -5.28
CA VAL A 103 5.12 2.82 -5.11
C VAL A 103 4.41 2.58 -6.43
N PRO A 104 4.19 3.56 -7.31
CA PRO A 104 3.51 3.32 -8.57
C PRO A 104 4.29 2.32 -9.43
N LYS A 105 3.60 1.32 -9.97
CA LYS A 105 4.18 0.30 -10.85
C LYS A 105 3.41 0.23 -12.15
N TYR A 106 4.12 0.10 -13.25
CA TYR A 106 3.55 0.01 -14.58
C TYR A 106 3.63 -1.44 -15.08
N ASP A 107 2.57 -1.89 -15.73
CA ASP A 107 2.52 -3.21 -16.34
C ASP A 107 3.15 -3.18 -17.73
N TYR A 108 4.39 -3.63 -17.81
CA TYR A 108 5.15 -3.68 -19.06
C TYR A 108 4.82 -4.90 -19.94
N ASN A 109 4.11 -5.89 -19.40
CA ASN A 109 3.74 -7.09 -20.15
C ASN A 109 2.51 -6.83 -21.03
N ASN A 110 1.82 -5.73 -20.81
CA ASN A 110 0.66 -5.33 -21.59
C ASN A 110 1.03 -4.14 -22.49
N PRO A 111 0.83 -4.19 -23.82
CA PRO A 111 1.07 -3.06 -24.72
C PRO A 111 0.28 -1.80 -24.33
N PHE A 112 -0.90 -1.99 -23.77
CA PHE A 112 -1.76 -0.93 -23.19
C PHE A 112 -1.68 -0.93 -21.67
N GLY A 113 -0.49 -1.17 -21.14
CA GLY A 113 -0.26 -1.29 -19.72
C GLY A 113 -0.76 -0.09 -18.92
N ALA A 114 -1.25 -0.36 -17.73
CA ALA A 114 -1.73 0.65 -16.82
C ALA A 114 -0.78 0.80 -15.63
N LEU A 115 -0.89 1.95 -14.97
CA LEU A 115 -0.25 2.17 -13.69
C LEU A 115 -1.04 1.44 -12.59
N HIS A 116 -0.34 0.89 -11.63
CA HIS A 116 -0.92 0.23 -10.47
C HIS A 116 -0.33 0.79 -9.18
N LYS A 117 -1.19 1.07 -8.22
CA LYS A 117 -0.86 1.45 -6.85
C LYS A 117 -2.04 1.18 -5.93
N CYS A 118 -1.82 1.18 -4.64
CA CYS A 118 -2.90 1.12 -3.66
C CYS A 118 -3.79 2.37 -3.76
N GLU A 119 -5.10 2.18 -3.76
CA GLU A 119 -6.15 3.21 -3.68
C GLU A 119 -7.06 3.03 -2.46
N LEU A 120 -6.57 2.36 -1.42
CA LEU A 120 -7.30 2.01 -0.21
C LEU A 120 -8.60 1.21 -0.49
N CYS A 121 -8.58 0.41 -1.57
CA CYS A 121 -9.74 -0.34 -2.07
C CYS A 121 -10.95 0.56 -2.42
N ASN A 122 -10.68 1.80 -2.81
CA ASN A 122 -11.71 2.77 -3.21
C ASN A 122 -11.61 3.18 -4.69
N GLN A 123 -10.95 2.37 -5.52
CA GLN A 123 -10.94 2.55 -6.96
C GLN A 123 -12.31 2.24 -7.58
N LYS A 124 -12.55 2.79 -8.77
CA LYS A 124 -13.76 2.58 -9.58
C LYS A 124 -14.06 1.08 -9.73
N GLY A 125 -15.27 0.69 -9.40
CA GLY A 125 -15.74 -0.70 -9.43
C GLY A 125 -15.56 -1.48 -8.12
N VAL A 126 -14.78 -0.99 -7.18
CA VAL A 126 -14.61 -1.58 -5.83
C VAL A 126 -15.31 -0.71 -4.78
N GLU A 127 -14.91 0.54 -4.62
CA GLU A 127 -15.60 1.59 -3.85
C GLU A 127 -15.96 1.15 -2.41
N ARG A 128 -15.03 0.44 -1.74
CA ARG A 128 -15.32 -0.12 -0.41
C ARG A 128 -15.55 0.96 0.64
N LEU A 129 -14.74 2.02 0.62
CA LEU A 129 -14.87 3.11 1.59
C LEU A 129 -16.16 3.90 1.36
N ASP A 130 -16.52 4.15 0.11
CA ASP A 130 -17.77 4.85 -0.25
C ASP A 130 -19.01 4.05 0.15
N LYS A 131 -18.88 2.73 0.21
CA LYS A 131 -19.91 1.80 0.68
C LYS A 131 -19.88 1.58 2.20
N GLY A 132 -19.05 2.33 2.94
CA GLY A 132 -18.93 2.23 4.39
C GLY A 132 -18.08 1.06 4.89
N GLY A 133 -17.35 0.38 4.01
CA GLY A 133 -16.44 -0.70 4.36
C GLY A 133 -15.02 -0.21 4.69
N LEU A 134 -14.16 -1.14 5.10
CA LEU A 134 -12.75 -0.88 5.38
C LEU A 134 -11.86 -1.33 4.22
N PRO A 135 -10.63 -0.78 4.09
CA PRO A 135 -9.63 -1.35 3.19
C PRO A 135 -9.40 -2.83 3.51
N GLY A 136 -9.35 -3.69 2.50
CA GLY A 136 -9.25 -5.13 2.71
C GLY A 136 -8.06 -5.58 3.56
N CYS A 137 -6.94 -4.84 3.52
CA CYS A 137 -5.78 -5.15 4.35
C CYS A 137 -5.98 -4.84 5.85
N VAL A 138 -6.90 -3.96 6.17
CA VAL A 138 -7.31 -3.67 7.55
C VAL A 138 -8.26 -4.75 8.05
N GLU A 139 -9.26 -5.07 7.24
CA GLU A 139 -10.30 -6.04 7.57
C GLU A 139 -9.75 -7.45 7.82
N VAL A 140 -8.75 -7.87 7.03
CA VAL A 140 -8.16 -9.21 7.16
C VAL A 140 -7.03 -9.30 8.18
N CYS A 141 -6.68 -8.23 8.87
CA CYS A 141 -5.58 -8.23 9.82
C CYS A 141 -6.06 -8.70 11.22
N PRO A 142 -5.84 -9.96 11.61
CA PRO A 142 -6.38 -10.48 12.87
C PRO A 142 -5.74 -9.84 14.11
N ALA A 143 -4.48 -9.39 13.97
CA ALA A 143 -3.75 -8.76 15.07
C ALA A 143 -4.04 -7.25 15.20
N GLY A 144 -4.87 -6.65 14.32
CA GLY A 144 -5.10 -5.20 14.33
C GLY A 144 -3.85 -4.35 14.08
N ALA A 145 -2.80 -4.95 13.51
CA ALA A 145 -1.54 -4.25 13.23
C ALA A 145 -1.69 -3.21 12.12
N VAL A 146 -2.66 -3.40 11.23
CA VAL A 146 -2.99 -2.44 10.17
C VAL A 146 -4.28 -1.73 10.57
N ILE A 147 -4.17 -0.43 10.80
CA ILE A 147 -5.29 0.43 11.21
C ILE A 147 -5.64 1.43 10.10
N PHE A 148 -6.87 1.88 10.09
CA PHE A 148 -7.38 2.89 9.17
C PHE A 148 -8.23 3.89 9.95
N GLY A 149 -8.11 5.17 9.63
CA GLY A 149 -8.83 6.26 10.28
C GLY A 149 -8.43 7.61 9.72
N THR A 150 -8.91 8.67 10.34
CA THR A 150 -8.49 10.03 10.00
C THR A 150 -7.02 10.25 10.36
N ARG A 151 -6.42 11.29 9.75
CA ARG A 151 -5.02 11.63 10.03
C ARG A 151 -4.81 11.96 11.51
N GLU A 152 -5.75 12.67 12.12
CA GLU A 152 -5.69 13.07 13.53
C GLU A 152 -5.71 11.85 14.45
N GLU A 153 -6.63 10.93 14.23
CA GLU A 153 -6.74 9.68 15.00
C GLU A 153 -5.48 8.83 14.88
N LEU A 154 -5.00 8.65 13.65
CA LEU A 154 -3.80 7.84 13.40
C LEU A 154 -2.54 8.50 13.96
N MET A 155 -2.43 9.82 13.95
CA MET A 155 -1.32 10.55 14.58
C MET A 155 -1.36 10.44 16.11
N ALA A 156 -2.55 10.47 16.71
CA ALA A 156 -2.71 10.26 18.15
C ALA A 156 -2.28 8.82 18.54
N GLU A 157 -2.73 7.83 17.79
CA GLU A 157 -2.36 6.43 18.00
C GLU A 157 -0.86 6.21 17.81
N ALA A 158 -0.26 6.80 16.76
CA ALA A 158 1.18 6.70 16.53
C ALA A 158 2.00 7.28 17.70
N LYS A 159 1.59 8.44 18.24
CA LYS A 159 2.23 9.04 19.40
C LYS A 159 2.11 8.16 20.64
N LYS A 160 0.93 7.55 20.85
CA LYS A 160 0.72 6.61 21.95
C LYS A 160 1.67 5.41 21.85
N ARG A 161 1.78 4.81 20.67
CA ARG A 161 2.67 3.65 20.44
C ARG A 161 4.15 4.01 20.61
N LEU A 162 4.57 5.17 20.12
CA LEU A 162 5.94 5.66 20.27
C LEU A 162 6.34 5.97 21.73
N ALA A 163 5.36 6.23 22.62
CA ALA A 163 5.59 6.41 24.04
C ALA A 163 5.79 5.10 24.81
N LEU A 164 5.46 3.96 24.21
CA LEU A 164 5.68 2.65 24.81
C LEU A 164 7.17 2.26 24.76
N LYS A 165 7.60 1.53 25.79
CA LYS A 165 8.95 0.98 25.82
C LYS A 165 9.07 -0.09 24.72
N PRO A 166 10.14 -0.08 23.89
CA PRO A 166 10.37 -1.11 22.89
C PRO A 166 10.30 -2.51 23.50
N GLY A 167 9.55 -3.41 22.83
CA GLY A 167 9.38 -4.79 23.28
C GLY A 167 8.35 -5.00 24.40
N SER A 168 7.61 -3.95 24.84
CA SER A 168 6.58 -4.10 25.88
C SER A 168 5.24 -4.64 25.33
N GLU A 169 4.82 -4.18 24.16
CA GLU A 169 3.57 -4.59 23.50
C GLU A 169 3.76 -4.85 22.00
N TYR A 170 4.81 -4.30 21.38
CA TYR A 170 5.10 -4.41 19.94
C TYR A 170 6.57 -4.76 19.70
#